data_5dbf64bb5bd10ef06b1b61cb160451c7
#
_entry.id   5dbf64bb5bd10ef06b1b61cb160451c7
#
_cell.length_a   1.000
_cell.length_b   1.000
_cell.length_c   1.000
_cell.angle_alpha   90.00
_cell.angle_beta   90.00
_cell.angle_gamma   90.00
#
_symmetry.space_group_name_H-M   'P 1'
#
loop_
_entity.id
_entity.type
_entity.pdbx_description
1 polymer ?
#
loop_
_entity_poly.entity_id
_entity_poly.type
_entity_poly.pdbx_seq_one_letter_code
_entity_poly.pdbx_strand_id
1 'polypeptide(L)'
;MKKLLLILLVLAALAGAAAIYLRMTTPERARGVSFPLSAADHAMLAHVPASAEAFALVPTAAALDAKLRANPVTRDVVESWTSQQKMPQPWMIGGADLLAWRVNGATRYYLRLDPVRAFLVRAYSLLFGETVLINAPAEEAIAGEELQRIEALAAKLPPGDALVVQRASGRGAFPPIARPAVSSIAVAPDKITIVSRAASTDPPSSPLNASFPKSAMLAATFREPPRIVEDLNRLLGGVNVGTLLGGGGSLALYDVEAGKLLPRPVGVFVIPAERRAEFTNFVDLARQGEALGYQVRTAERDGQLLLSFDRSLALYLKDAFEPRQLPSARWAVRADPAKLVPVLSQLSENLGLRIAAPRVFRGARDADRWMSALGHAGAIDAVDSTDGAAEQLSVEIAGTK
;
A
#
# COMPACT_ATOMS: atom_id res chain seq x y z
N MET A 1 -27.87 -19.21 -49.04
CA MET A 1 -28.55 -18.61 -47.90
C MET A 1 -28.86 -19.61 -46.76
N LYS A 2 -29.60 -20.74 -47.02
CA LYS A 2 -29.95 -21.71 -45.94
C LYS A 2 -28.77 -22.29 -45.19
N LYS A 3 -27.64 -22.63 -45.86
CA LYS A 3 -26.41 -23.14 -45.21
C LYS A 3 -25.74 -22.09 -44.32
N LEU A 4 -25.71 -20.80 -44.72
CA LEU A 4 -25.16 -19.70 -43.94
C LEU A 4 -26.00 -19.45 -42.68
N LEU A 5 -27.33 -19.48 -42.82
CA LEU A 5 -28.26 -19.33 -41.69
C LEU A 5 -28.09 -20.46 -40.67
N LEU A 6 -27.93 -21.71 -41.14
CA LEU A 6 -27.68 -22.86 -40.27
C LEU A 6 -26.37 -22.73 -39.52
N ILE A 7 -25.29 -22.29 -40.19
CA ILE A 7 -23.99 -22.04 -39.54
C ILE A 7 -24.09 -20.95 -38.47
N LEU A 8 -24.77 -19.83 -38.77
CA LEU A 8 -25.00 -18.75 -37.81
C LEU A 8 -25.82 -19.21 -36.61
N LEU A 9 -26.83 -20.06 -36.82
CA LEU A 9 -27.68 -20.60 -35.76
C LEU A 9 -26.91 -21.56 -34.85
N VAL A 10 -26.07 -22.41 -35.44
CA VAL A 10 -25.15 -23.29 -34.66
C VAL A 10 -24.13 -22.47 -33.86
N LEU A 11 -23.51 -21.45 -34.46
CA LEU A 11 -22.57 -20.57 -33.75
C LEU A 11 -23.28 -19.82 -32.63
N ALA A 12 -24.49 -19.31 -32.82
CA ALA A 12 -25.29 -18.66 -31.79
C ALA A 12 -25.65 -19.63 -30.65
N ALA A 13 -26.02 -20.87 -30.96
CA ALA A 13 -26.30 -21.88 -29.95
C ALA A 13 -25.05 -22.27 -29.14
N LEU A 14 -23.90 -22.43 -29.80
CA LEU A 14 -22.62 -22.70 -29.14
C LEU A 14 -22.19 -21.52 -28.25
N ALA A 15 -22.34 -20.28 -28.71
CA ALA A 15 -22.07 -19.10 -27.94
C ALA A 15 -22.99 -18.99 -26.70
N GLY A 16 -24.28 -19.29 -26.88
CA GLY A 16 -25.24 -19.34 -25.77
C GLY A 16 -24.90 -20.41 -24.73
N ALA A 17 -24.59 -21.63 -25.19
CA ALA A 17 -24.13 -22.71 -24.30
C ALA A 17 -22.83 -22.34 -23.53
N ALA A 18 -21.87 -21.76 -24.23
CA ALA A 18 -20.63 -21.28 -23.60
C ALA A 18 -20.91 -20.19 -22.58
N ALA A 19 -21.80 -19.22 -22.86
CA ALA A 19 -22.16 -18.17 -21.92
C ALA A 19 -22.85 -18.73 -20.66
N ILE A 20 -23.75 -19.69 -20.82
CA ILE A 20 -24.40 -20.38 -19.69
C ILE A 20 -23.38 -21.14 -18.87
N TYR A 21 -22.49 -21.90 -19.51
CA TYR A 21 -21.42 -22.64 -18.85
C TYR A 21 -20.52 -21.70 -18.03
N LEU A 22 -20.09 -20.60 -18.64
CA LEU A 22 -19.22 -19.61 -17.98
C LEU A 22 -19.89 -19.00 -16.75
N ARG A 23 -21.19 -18.68 -16.86
CA ARG A 23 -21.96 -18.14 -15.73
C ARG A 23 -22.12 -19.15 -14.60
N MET A 24 -22.45 -20.40 -14.91
CA MET A 24 -22.65 -21.47 -13.92
C MET A 24 -21.36 -21.89 -13.22
N THR A 25 -20.22 -21.76 -13.88
CA THR A 25 -18.91 -22.19 -13.36
C THR A 25 -18.07 -21.05 -12.77
N THR A 26 -18.58 -19.81 -12.79
CA THR A 26 -17.92 -18.69 -12.10
C THR A 26 -18.33 -18.71 -10.64
N PRO A 27 -17.39 -18.83 -9.68
CA PRO A 27 -17.73 -18.88 -8.29
C PRO A 27 -18.24 -17.51 -7.81
N GLU A 28 -19.29 -17.52 -7.00
CA GLU A 28 -19.87 -16.31 -6.42
C GLU A 28 -18.94 -15.66 -5.35
N ARG A 29 -18.09 -16.45 -4.74
CA ARG A 29 -17.16 -15.99 -3.69
C ARG A 29 -15.73 -16.28 -4.05
N ALA A 30 -14.84 -15.34 -3.72
CA ALA A 30 -13.41 -15.54 -3.84
C ALA A 30 -12.97 -16.69 -2.91
N ARG A 31 -12.20 -17.63 -3.45
CA ARG A 31 -11.34 -18.47 -2.63
C ARG A 31 -10.19 -17.59 -2.17
N GLY A 32 -10.03 -17.39 -0.88
CA GLY A 32 -8.92 -16.62 -0.32
C GLY A 32 -7.63 -17.44 -0.26
N VAL A 33 -6.52 -16.76 -0.07
CA VAL A 33 -5.26 -17.35 0.36
C VAL A 33 -5.33 -17.57 1.87
N SER A 34 -5.06 -18.78 2.32
CA SER A 34 -4.95 -19.12 3.73
C SER A 34 -3.57 -19.70 4.03
N PHE A 35 -3.16 -19.65 5.29
CA PHE A 35 -1.87 -20.16 5.71
C PHE A 35 -2.04 -21.28 6.75
N PRO A 36 -1.36 -22.41 6.60
CA PRO A 36 -0.41 -22.76 5.52
C PRO A 36 -1.07 -22.76 4.13
N LEU A 37 -0.24 -22.55 3.09
CA LEU A 37 -0.71 -22.54 1.71
C LEU A 37 -1.35 -23.87 1.32
N SER A 38 -2.41 -23.83 0.52
CA SER A 38 -3.03 -25.04 0.00
C SER A 38 -2.15 -25.73 -1.05
N ALA A 39 -2.38 -27.03 -1.28
CA ALA A 39 -1.69 -27.74 -2.35
C ALA A 39 -1.90 -27.12 -3.74
N ALA A 40 -3.06 -26.50 -3.97
CA ALA A 40 -3.35 -25.76 -5.21
C ALA A 40 -2.50 -24.50 -5.32
N ASP A 41 -2.31 -23.76 -4.21
CA ASP A 41 -1.48 -22.55 -4.18
C ASP A 41 0.00 -22.91 -4.36
N HIS A 42 0.48 -23.96 -3.76
CA HIS A 42 1.83 -24.51 -4.01
C HIS A 42 2.04 -24.87 -5.49
N ALA A 43 1.07 -25.54 -6.11
CA ALA A 43 1.15 -25.89 -7.52
C ALA A 43 1.20 -24.64 -8.43
N MET A 44 0.53 -23.55 -8.04
CA MET A 44 0.63 -22.27 -8.75
C MET A 44 1.99 -21.63 -8.57
N LEU A 45 2.51 -21.58 -7.35
CA LEU A 45 3.83 -21.00 -7.06
C LEU A 45 4.98 -21.73 -7.75
N ALA A 46 4.84 -23.01 -8.08
CA ALA A 46 5.80 -23.75 -8.89
C ALA A 46 5.98 -23.17 -10.32
N HIS A 47 5.09 -22.29 -10.78
CA HIS A 47 5.24 -21.59 -12.08
C HIS A 47 5.96 -20.25 -11.99
N VAL A 48 6.31 -19.79 -10.78
CA VAL A 48 7.07 -18.54 -10.62
C VAL A 48 8.51 -18.77 -11.03
N PRO A 49 9.05 -18.03 -12.01
CA PRO A 49 10.44 -18.20 -12.44
C PRO A 49 11.41 -17.71 -11.35
N ALA A 50 12.58 -18.35 -11.26
CA ALA A 50 13.64 -17.98 -10.34
C ALA A 50 14.09 -16.51 -10.51
N SER A 51 13.95 -15.94 -11.71
CA SER A 51 14.29 -14.55 -12.05
C SER A 51 13.21 -13.52 -11.65
N ALA A 52 12.06 -13.94 -11.11
CA ALA A 52 11.00 -13.01 -10.74
C ALA A 52 11.45 -12.08 -9.60
N GLU A 53 11.29 -10.76 -9.80
CA GLU A 53 11.56 -9.72 -8.79
C GLU A 53 10.43 -9.64 -7.74
N ALA A 54 9.21 -9.88 -8.18
CA ALA A 54 8.00 -9.92 -7.38
C ALA A 54 6.96 -10.81 -8.06
N PHE A 55 6.03 -11.33 -7.28
CA PHE A 55 4.87 -12.04 -7.81
C PHE A 55 3.63 -11.89 -6.92
N ALA A 56 2.48 -12.12 -7.51
CA ALA A 56 1.19 -12.11 -6.83
C ALA A 56 0.39 -13.37 -7.19
N LEU A 57 -0.14 -14.04 -6.19
CA LEU A 57 -1.07 -15.17 -6.33
C LEU A 57 -2.47 -14.71 -5.95
N VAL A 58 -3.42 -14.89 -6.85
CA VAL A 58 -4.84 -14.58 -6.68
C VAL A 58 -5.65 -15.84 -6.95
N PRO A 59 -6.14 -16.53 -5.93
CA PRO A 59 -6.81 -17.82 -6.09
C PRO A 59 -8.13 -17.76 -6.85
N THR A 60 -8.78 -16.62 -6.95
CA THR A 60 -10.05 -16.47 -7.70
C THR A 60 -10.12 -15.07 -8.31
N ALA A 61 -9.45 -14.90 -9.44
CA ALA A 61 -9.24 -13.60 -10.06
C ALA A 61 -10.53 -12.82 -10.35
N ALA A 62 -11.55 -13.47 -10.91
CA ALA A 62 -12.82 -12.78 -11.22
C ALA A 62 -13.58 -12.33 -9.97
N ALA A 63 -13.53 -13.10 -8.90
CA ALA A 63 -14.19 -12.71 -7.66
C ALA A 63 -13.44 -11.60 -6.92
N LEU A 64 -12.10 -11.57 -6.98
CA LEU A 64 -11.32 -10.44 -6.50
C LEU A 64 -11.60 -9.18 -7.33
N ASP A 65 -11.65 -9.27 -8.67
CA ASP A 65 -12.02 -8.14 -9.54
C ASP A 65 -13.41 -7.58 -9.16
N ALA A 66 -14.40 -8.43 -8.93
CA ALA A 66 -15.72 -8.00 -8.47
C ALA A 66 -15.67 -7.26 -7.11
N LYS A 67 -14.88 -7.74 -6.15
CA LYS A 67 -14.67 -7.06 -4.86
C LYS A 67 -13.99 -5.70 -5.03
N LEU A 68 -12.95 -5.63 -5.85
CA LEU A 68 -12.21 -4.40 -6.14
C LEU A 68 -13.11 -3.35 -6.81
N ARG A 69 -13.99 -3.77 -7.73
CA ARG A 69 -14.97 -2.86 -8.37
C ARG A 69 -16.10 -2.45 -7.44
N ALA A 70 -16.48 -3.30 -6.49
CA ALA A 70 -17.47 -2.96 -5.48
C ALA A 70 -16.94 -2.02 -4.40
N ASN A 71 -15.63 -2.04 -4.14
CA ASN A 71 -15.01 -1.19 -3.14
C ASN A 71 -14.75 0.22 -3.72
N PRO A 72 -15.27 1.31 -3.11
CA PRO A 72 -15.16 2.66 -3.64
C PRO A 72 -13.71 3.14 -3.79
N VAL A 73 -12.80 2.67 -2.93
CA VAL A 73 -11.37 3.06 -2.96
C VAL A 73 -10.64 2.50 -4.18
N THR A 74 -11.01 1.30 -4.64
CA THR A 74 -10.28 0.63 -5.73
C THR A 74 -10.97 0.68 -7.06
N ARG A 75 -12.25 1.04 -7.11
CA ARG A 75 -13.06 1.03 -8.34
C ARG A 75 -12.39 1.76 -9.49
N ASP A 76 -12.08 3.03 -9.31
CA ASP A 76 -11.54 3.89 -10.36
C ASP A 76 -10.13 3.43 -10.79
N VAL A 77 -9.34 2.93 -9.85
CA VAL A 77 -8.01 2.35 -10.14
C VAL A 77 -8.13 1.14 -11.03
N VAL A 78 -9.05 0.22 -10.71
CA VAL A 78 -9.26 -1.01 -11.49
C VAL A 78 -9.84 -0.68 -12.86
N GLU A 79 -10.79 0.24 -12.96
CA GLU A 79 -11.36 0.68 -14.24
C GLU A 79 -10.29 1.35 -15.12
N SER A 80 -9.49 2.25 -14.57
CA SER A 80 -8.38 2.87 -15.29
C SER A 80 -7.34 1.83 -15.73
N TRP A 81 -6.98 0.91 -14.84
CA TRP A 81 -5.99 -0.12 -15.15
C TRP A 81 -6.48 -1.10 -16.22
N THR A 82 -7.71 -1.59 -16.09
CA THR A 82 -8.29 -2.52 -17.07
C THR A 82 -8.56 -1.89 -18.45
N SER A 83 -8.78 -0.57 -18.50
CA SER A 83 -8.91 0.15 -19.78
C SER A 83 -7.56 0.33 -20.49
N GLN A 84 -6.46 0.44 -19.74
CA GLN A 84 -5.11 0.61 -20.27
C GLN A 84 -4.42 -0.72 -20.61
N GLN A 85 -4.71 -1.76 -19.82
CA GLN A 85 -4.17 -3.10 -20.02
C GLN A 85 -5.17 -3.92 -20.83
N LYS A 86 -4.74 -4.46 -21.96
CA LYS A 86 -5.56 -5.37 -22.78
C LYS A 86 -5.67 -6.76 -22.15
N MET A 87 -6.04 -6.81 -20.87
CA MET A 87 -6.22 -8.07 -20.15
C MET A 87 -7.50 -8.81 -20.54
N PRO A 88 -7.50 -10.15 -20.50
CA PRO A 88 -8.73 -10.92 -20.65
C PRO A 88 -9.79 -10.45 -19.67
N GLN A 89 -11.03 -10.32 -20.15
CA GLN A 89 -12.13 -9.87 -19.32
C GLN A 89 -12.36 -10.83 -18.13
N PRO A 90 -12.73 -10.33 -16.93
CA PRO A 90 -12.90 -11.17 -15.73
C PRO A 90 -13.84 -12.37 -15.94
N TRP A 91 -14.89 -12.23 -16.73
CA TRP A 91 -15.81 -13.31 -17.06
C TRP A 91 -15.17 -14.45 -17.88
N MET A 92 -14.14 -14.15 -18.68
CA MET A 92 -13.38 -15.16 -19.42
C MET A 92 -12.50 -15.99 -18.49
N ILE A 93 -11.97 -15.34 -17.45
CA ILE A 93 -11.09 -15.97 -16.46
C ILE A 93 -11.92 -16.79 -15.47
N GLY A 94 -13.09 -16.29 -15.06
CA GLY A 94 -13.99 -16.95 -14.12
C GLY A 94 -13.34 -17.20 -12.75
N GLY A 95 -13.45 -18.43 -12.26
CA GLY A 95 -12.86 -18.89 -11.00
C GLY A 95 -11.41 -19.30 -11.08
N ALA A 96 -10.69 -18.95 -12.15
CA ALA A 96 -9.31 -19.36 -12.33
C ALA A 96 -8.37 -18.72 -11.29
N ASP A 97 -7.39 -19.51 -10.90
CA ASP A 97 -6.24 -19.00 -10.16
C ASP A 97 -5.37 -18.19 -11.13
N LEU A 98 -5.01 -16.97 -10.70
CA LEU A 98 -4.11 -16.07 -11.43
C LEU A 98 -2.79 -15.97 -10.67
N LEU A 99 -1.70 -16.17 -11.38
CA LEU A 99 -0.36 -15.85 -10.93
C LEU A 99 0.21 -14.76 -11.82
N ALA A 100 0.63 -13.66 -11.24
CA ALA A 100 1.32 -12.60 -11.94
C ALA A 100 2.74 -12.47 -11.40
N TRP A 101 3.73 -12.24 -12.24
CA TRP A 101 5.09 -11.96 -11.80
C TRP A 101 5.75 -10.88 -12.64
N ARG A 102 6.76 -10.25 -12.07
CA ARG A 102 7.54 -9.20 -12.69
C ARG A 102 8.97 -9.67 -12.91
N VAL A 103 9.45 -9.51 -14.15
CA VAL A 103 10.82 -9.80 -14.56
C VAL A 103 11.32 -8.65 -15.43
N ASN A 104 12.45 -8.03 -15.09
CA ASN A 104 13.06 -6.93 -15.85
C ASN A 104 12.06 -5.79 -16.16
N GLY A 105 11.22 -5.45 -15.18
CA GLY A 105 10.20 -4.41 -15.31
C GLY A 105 8.95 -4.79 -16.10
N ALA A 106 8.91 -5.95 -16.75
CA ALA A 106 7.74 -6.46 -17.46
C ALA A 106 6.90 -7.37 -16.55
N THR A 107 5.58 -7.22 -16.62
CA THR A 107 4.65 -8.11 -15.90
C THR A 107 4.18 -9.21 -16.84
N ARG A 108 4.19 -10.45 -16.36
CA ARG A 108 3.69 -11.63 -17.03
C ARG A 108 2.61 -12.29 -16.19
N TYR A 109 1.72 -13.01 -16.85
CA TYR A 109 0.56 -13.65 -16.23
C TYR A 109 0.51 -15.13 -16.57
N TYR A 110 0.17 -15.95 -15.60
CA TYR A 110 -0.16 -17.35 -15.77
C TYR A 110 -1.57 -17.60 -15.24
N LEU A 111 -2.37 -18.31 -16.04
CA LEU A 111 -3.74 -18.68 -15.69
C LEU A 111 -3.87 -20.21 -15.76
N ARG A 112 -4.46 -20.77 -14.74
CA ARG A 112 -4.90 -22.16 -14.73
C ARG A 112 -6.39 -22.20 -15.07
N LEU A 113 -6.70 -22.59 -16.31
CA LEU A 113 -8.03 -22.52 -16.88
C LEU A 113 -8.56 -23.90 -17.29
N ASP A 114 -9.88 -24.07 -17.19
CA ASP A 114 -10.59 -25.17 -17.87
C ASP A 114 -10.48 -25.03 -19.39
N PRO A 115 -10.75 -26.10 -20.17
CA PRO A 115 -10.56 -26.08 -21.63
C PRO A 115 -11.35 -25.00 -22.36
N VAL A 116 -12.58 -24.69 -21.92
CA VAL A 116 -13.45 -23.69 -22.57
C VAL A 116 -12.89 -22.29 -22.36
N ARG A 117 -12.53 -21.95 -21.12
CA ARG A 117 -11.90 -20.66 -20.80
C ARG A 117 -10.53 -20.53 -21.44
N ALA A 118 -9.74 -21.60 -21.44
CA ALA A 118 -8.44 -21.62 -22.09
C ALA A 118 -8.53 -21.29 -23.58
N PHE A 119 -9.53 -21.84 -24.28
CA PHE A 119 -9.81 -21.52 -25.67
C PHE A 119 -10.19 -20.04 -25.86
N LEU A 120 -11.10 -19.52 -25.05
CA LEU A 120 -11.54 -18.12 -25.12
C LEU A 120 -10.41 -17.13 -24.87
N VAL A 121 -9.60 -17.37 -23.84
CA VAL A 121 -8.47 -16.48 -23.51
C VAL A 121 -7.39 -16.56 -24.58
N ARG A 122 -7.13 -17.73 -25.18
CA ARG A 122 -6.20 -17.86 -26.31
C ARG A 122 -6.69 -17.12 -27.54
N ALA A 123 -7.98 -17.25 -27.89
CA ALA A 123 -8.58 -16.51 -28.99
C ALA A 123 -8.50 -14.99 -28.76
N TYR A 124 -8.78 -14.53 -27.55
CA TYR A 124 -8.63 -13.13 -27.16
C TYR A 124 -7.18 -12.66 -27.30
N SER A 125 -6.23 -13.42 -26.78
CA SER A 125 -4.80 -13.09 -26.84
C SER A 125 -4.29 -12.99 -28.29
N LEU A 126 -4.76 -13.86 -29.18
CA LEU A 126 -4.43 -13.79 -30.62
C LEU A 126 -4.98 -12.51 -31.28
N LEU A 127 -6.19 -12.06 -30.89
CA LEU A 127 -6.81 -10.86 -31.46
C LEU A 127 -6.18 -9.57 -30.95
N PHE A 128 -5.71 -9.53 -29.71
CA PHE A 128 -5.23 -8.31 -29.04
C PHE A 128 -3.72 -8.28 -28.78
N GLY A 129 -3.01 -9.34 -29.16
CA GLY A 129 -1.52 -9.39 -29.14
C GLY A 129 -0.90 -9.49 -27.75
N GLU A 130 -1.61 -10.03 -26.73
CA GLU A 130 -1.10 -10.21 -25.40
C GLU A 130 -0.58 -11.60 -25.10
N THR A 131 0.51 -11.67 -24.33
CA THR A 131 1.12 -12.96 -23.95
C THR A 131 0.66 -13.36 -22.56
N VAL A 132 -0.43 -14.12 -22.48
CA VAL A 132 -0.85 -14.78 -21.25
C VAL A 132 -0.47 -16.25 -21.34
N LEU A 133 0.28 -16.75 -20.37
CA LEU A 133 0.62 -18.18 -20.29
C LEU A 133 -0.60 -18.92 -19.72
N ILE A 134 -1.10 -19.93 -20.45
CA ILE A 134 -2.27 -20.69 -20.07
C ILE A 134 -1.88 -22.15 -19.95
N ASN A 135 -2.04 -22.73 -18.77
CA ASN A 135 -1.74 -24.13 -18.48
C ASN A 135 -0.34 -24.55 -19.00
N ALA A 136 0.62 -23.63 -19.00
CA ALA A 136 1.98 -23.89 -19.44
C ALA A 136 2.74 -24.69 -18.38
N PRO A 137 3.72 -25.54 -18.76
CA PRO A 137 4.62 -26.16 -17.79
C PRO A 137 5.46 -25.12 -17.07
N ALA A 138 5.90 -25.43 -15.86
CA ALA A 138 6.81 -24.57 -15.10
C ALA A 138 8.19 -24.53 -15.77
N GLU A 139 8.70 -23.31 -15.98
CA GLU A 139 10.08 -23.08 -16.37
C GLU A 139 10.84 -22.63 -15.12
N GLU A 140 12.02 -23.22 -14.85
CA GLU A 140 12.94 -22.86 -13.74
C GLU A 140 12.23 -22.26 -12.52
N ALA A 141 11.53 -23.10 -11.77
CA ALA A 141 10.74 -22.68 -10.59
C ALA A 141 11.62 -22.10 -9.48
N ILE A 142 11.01 -21.33 -8.59
CA ILE A 142 11.63 -20.87 -7.35
C ILE A 142 12.24 -22.05 -6.60
N ALA A 143 13.44 -21.88 -6.05
CA ALA A 143 14.11 -22.91 -5.23
C ALA A 143 13.24 -23.27 -3.99
N GLY A 144 13.20 -24.54 -3.64
CA GLY A 144 12.40 -25.04 -2.50
C GLY A 144 12.69 -24.34 -1.17
N GLU A 145 13.96 -23.99 -0.92
CA GLU A 145 14.37 -23.22 0.28
C GLU A 145 13.75 -21.81 0.32
N GLU A 146 13.63 -21.18 -0.83
CA GLU A 146 13.00 -19.87 -0.90
C GLU A 146 11.49 -19.94 -0.66
N LEU A 147 10.84 -20.96 -1.19
CA LEU A 147 9.44 -21.22 -0.94
C LEU A 147 9.18 -21.45 0.56
N GLN A 148 10.02 -22.25 1.23
CA GLN A 148 9.94 -22.44 2.68
C GLN A 148 10.11 -21.14 3.47
N ARG A 149 11.00 -20.25 3.04
CA ARG A 149 11.19 -18.92 3.66
C ARG A 149 9.96 -18.03 3.47
N ILE A 150 9.36 -18.04 2.29
CA ILE A 150 8.12 -17.32 2.00
C ILE A 150 6.99 -17.85 2.90
N GLU A 151 6.85 -19.16 3.03
CA GLU A 151 5.85 -19.79 3.88
C GLU A 151 6.05 -19.48 5.37
N ALA A 152 7.27 -19.50 5.85
CA ALA A 152 7.58 -19.13 7.23
C ALA A 152 7.17 -17.68 7.55
N LEU A 153 7.37 -16.75 6.62
CA LEU A 153 6.89 -15.37 6.77
C LEU A 153 5.36 -15.29 6.66
N ALA A 154 4.78 -16.04 5.74
CA ALA A 154 3.35 -16.06 5.49
C ALA A 154 2.53 -16.72 6.60
N ALA A 155 3.10 -17.66 7.35
CA ALA A 155 2.39 -18.44 8.38
C ALA A 155 1.69 -17.61 9.46
N LYS A 156 2.16 -16.38 9.70
CA LYS A 156 1.56 -15.43 10.66
C LYS A 156 0.74 -14.32 9.99
N LEU A 157 0.56 -14.37 8.67
CA LEU A 157 -0.31 -13.43 7.97
C LEU A 157 -1.78 -13.83 8.14
N PRO A 158 -2.70 -12.85 8.20
CA PRO A 158 -4.12 -13.14 8.13
C PRO A 158 -4.48 -13.68 6.73
N PRO A 159 -5.55 -14.50 6.62
CA PRO A 159 -6.10 -14.88 5.33
C PRO A 159 -6.44 -13.65 4.50
N GLY A 160 -6.28 -13.73 3.18
CA GLY A 160 -6.56 -12.63 2.27
C GLY A 160 -7.10 -13.10 0.91
N ASP A 161 -7.42 -12.15 0.05
CA ASP A 161 -7.85 -12.40 -1.32
C ASP A 161 -6.68 -12.61 -2.27
N ALA A 162 -5.50 -12.07 -1.91
CA ALA A 162 -4.28 -12.20 -2.67
C ALA A 162 -3.05 -12.32 -1.76
N LEU A 163 -2.04 -13.06 -2.23
CA LEU A 163 -0.70 -13.10 -1.68
C LEU A 163 0.24 -12.36 -2.63
N VAL A 164 0.99 -11.40 -2.11
CA VAL A 164 2.01 -10.68 -2.87
C VAL A 164 3.37 -10.93 -2.24
N VAL A 165 4.33 -11.34 -3.05
CA VAL A 165 5.71 -11.57 -2.62
C VAL A 165 6.63 -10.62 -3.39
N GLN A 166 7.40 -9.85 -2.65
CA GLN A 166 8.45 -9.01 -3.18
C GLN A 166 9.80 -9.63 -2.79
N ARG A 167 10.59 -10.03 -3.77
CA ARG A 167 11.87 -10.72 -3.57
C ARG A 167 13.07 -9.78 -3.53
N ALA A 168 13.00 -8.67 -4.24
CA ALA A 168 14.06 -7.68 -4.30
C ALA A 168 13.57 -6.33 -3.76
N SER A 169 14.49 -5.56 -3.16
CA SER A 169 14.25 -4.17 -2.81
C SER A 169 14.23 -3.32 -4.09
N GLY A 170 13.09 -3.28 -4.77
CA GLY A 170 12.89 -2.49 -5.99
C GLY A 170 12.36 -1.10 -5.68
N ARG A 171 12.81 -0.07 -6.45
CA ARG A 171 12.16 1.23 -6.44
C ARG A 171 10.72 1.08 -6.94
N GLY A 172 9.75 1.53 -6.16
CA GLY A 172 8.33 1.52 -6.52
C GLY A 172 7.56 0.28 -6.08
N ALA A 173 8.10 -0.54 -5.19
CA ALA A 173 7.36 -1.61 -4.56
C ALA A 173 6.37 -1.06 -3.52
N PHE A 174 5.15 -1.62 -3.54
CA PHE A 174 4.14 -1.39 -2.51
C PHE A 174 3.84 -2.73 -1.81
N PRO A 175 3.83 -2.78 -0.48
CA PRO A 175 4.14 -1.71 0.46
C PRO A 175 5.62 -1.32 0.44
N PRO A 176 5.99 -0.10 0.89
CA PRO A 176 7.35 0.43 0.82
C PRO A 176 8.29 -0.21 1.85
N ILE A 177 8.34 -1.52 1.89
CA ILE A 177 9.28 -2.28 2.70
C ILE A 177 10.57 -2.44 1.89
N ALA A 178 11.67 -1.95 2.42
CA ALA A 178 12.97 -1.96 1.77
C ALA A 178 13.62 -3.36 1.70
N ARG A 179 12.95 -4.42 2.17
CA ARG A 179 13.42 -5.80 2.26
C ARG A 179 12.49 -6.74 1.51
N PRO A 180 12.94 -7.95 1.15
CA PRO A 180 12.03 -8.98 0.67
C PRO A 180 10.88 -9.18 1.65
N ALA A 181 9.65 -9.12 1.16
CA ALA A 181 8.46 -9.15 1.99
C ALA A 181 7.37 -10.03 1.38
N VAL A 182 6.56 -10.58 2.27
CA VAL A 182 5.35 -11.36 1.94
C VAL A 182 4.15 -10.61 2.48
N SER A 183 3.14 -10.38 1.64
CA SER A 183 1.97 -9.58 2.00
C SER A 183 0.68 -10.33 1.70
N SER A 184 -0.26 -10.26 2.63
CA SER A 184 -1.66 -10.66 2.43
C SER A 184 -2.50 -9.41 2.17
N ILE A 185 -3.36 -9.46 1.16
CA ILE A 185 -4.29 -8.39 0.81
C ILE A 185 -5.71 -8.93 0.94
N ALA A 186 -6.52 -8.30 1.77
CA ALA A 186 -7.94 -8.60 1.91
C ALA A 186 -8.79 -7.38 1.51
N VAL A 187 -9.80 -7.61 0.69
CA VAL A 187 -10.71 -6.58 0.18
C VAL A 187 -12.13 -6.85 0.69
N ALA A 188 -12.65 -5.92 1.48
CA ALA A 188 -14.04 -5.87 1.91
C ALA A 188 -14.76 -4.70 1.21
N PRO A 189 -16.10 -4.63 1.22
CA PRO A 189 -16.84 -3.56 0.55
C PRO A 189 -16.49 -2.14 1.00
N ASP A 190 -16.10 -1.98 2.26
CA ASP A 190 -15.82 -0.70 2.92
C ASP A 190 -14.37 -0.55 3.39
N LYS A 191 -13.53 -1.57 3.13
CA LYS A 191 -12.17 -1.60 3.68
C LYS A 191 -11.22 -2.46 2.85
N ILE A 192 -9.96 -2.02 2.79
CA ILE A 192 -8.83 -2.81 2.29
C ILE A 192 -7.84 -3.00 3.44
N THR A 193 -7.40 -4.22 3.65
CA THR A 193 -6.37 -4.54 4.65
C THR A 193 -5.18 -5.16 3.95
N ILE A 194 -3.99 -4.62 4.20
CA ILE A 194 -2.73 -5.13 3.70
C ILE A 194 -1.86 -5.41 4.92
N VAL A 195 -1.43 -6.65 5.07
CA VAL A 195 -0.49 -7.03 6.13
C VAL A 195 0.74 -7.62 5.46
N SER A 196 1.89 -7.00 5.71
CA SER A 196 3.17 -7.38 5.10
C SER A 196 4.15 -7.81 6.18
N ARG A 197 4.91 -8.86 5.91
CA ARG A 197 5.97 -9.37 6.80
C ARG A 197 7.28 -9.48 6.04
N ALA A 198 8.35 -9.03 6.69
CA ALA A 198 9.73 -9.15 6.19
C ALA A 198 10.62 -9.69 7.32
N ALA A 199 11.63 -10.47 6.99
CA ALA A 199 12.58 -10.96 8.00
C ALA A 199 13.26 -9.77 8.71
N SER A 200 13.36 -9.83 10.03
CA SER A 200 13.99 -8.81 10.86
C SER A 200 14.77 -9.46 12.00
N THR A 201 15.82 -8.78 12.41
CA THR A 201 16.61 -9.11 13.62
C THR A 201 16.38 -8.07 14.72
N ASP A 202 15.48 -7.11 14.49
CA ASP A 202 15.16 -6.09 15.49
C ASP A 202 14.44 -6.73 16.69
N PRO A 203 14.63 -6.22 17.91
CA PRO A 203 13.98 -6.77 19.10
C PRO A 203 12.44 -6.66 18.98
N PRO A 204 11.68 -7.51 19.70
CA PRO A 204 10.23 -7.43 19.72
C PRO A 204 9.74 -6.04 20.15
N SER A 205 8.71 -5.54 19.47
CA SER A 205 8.10 -4.25 19.79
C SER A 205 7.35 -4.32 21.12
N SER A 206 7.44 -3.25 21.89
CA SER A 206 6.68 -3.04 23.12
C SER A 206 5.30 -2.42 22.84
N PRO A 207 4.36 -2.43 23.80
CA PRO A 207 3.07 -1.74 23.68
C PRO A 207 3.23 -0.26 23.39
N LEU A 208 2.42 0.29 22.48
CA LEU A 208 2.38 1.70 22.13
C LEU A 208 0.98 2.28 22.39
N ASN A 209 0.93 3.31 23.21
CA ASN A 209 -0.28 4.12 23.40
C ASN A 209 -0.24 5.27 22.38
N ALA A 210 -1.01 5.14 21.31
CA ALA A 210 -1.14 6.18 20.31
C ALA A 210 -2.36 7.07 20.62
N SER A 211 -2.28 8.35 20.28
CA SER A 211 -3.38 9.29 20.43
C SER A 211 -3.43 10.20 19.22
N PHE A 212 -4.44 10.03 18.38
CA PHE A 212 -4.55 10.73 17.10
C PHE A 212 -5.53 11.90 17.21
N PRO A 213 -5.06 13.15 16.94
CA PRO A 213 -5.97 14.30 16.81
C PRO A 213 -6.91 14.08 15.63
N LYS A 214 -8.23 14.24 15.85
CA LYS A 214 -9.27 13.95 14.84
C LYS A 214 -9.26 14.91 13.65
N SER A 215 -8.84 16.16 13.88
CA SER A 215 -8.80 17.16 12.81
C SER A 215 -7.51 17.15 12.00
N ALA A 216 -6.47 16.44 12.45
CA ALA A 216 -5.21 16.34 11.71
C ALA A 216 -5.39 15.62 10.36
N MET A 217 -4.70 16.09 9.33
CA MET A 217 -4.63 15.39 8.04
C MET A 217 -3.66 14.20 8.07
N LEU A 218 -2.64 14.29 8.93
CA LEU A 218 -1.68 13.22 9.19
C LEU A 218 -1.32 13.27 10.67
N ALA A 219 -1.40 12.15 11.34
CA ALA A 219 -0.95 12.01 12.72
C ALA A 219 -0.09 10.74 12.85
N ALA A 220 0.98 10.83 13.60
CA ALA A 220 1.87 9.71 13.87
C ALA A 220 2.24 9.68 15.36
N THR A 221 2.30 8.48 15.92
CA THR A 221 2.91 8.23 17.23
C THR A 221 3.97 7.16 17.04
N PHE A 222 5.14 7.36 17.61
CA PHE A 222 6.27 6.46 17.44
C PHE A 222 7.05 6.33 18.74
N ARG A 223 7.59 5.16 18.96
CA ARG A 223 8.57 4.86 20.01
C ARG A 223 9.97 4.86 19.40
N GLU A 224 10.09 4.30 18.22
CA GLU A 224 11.28 4.34 17.40
C GLU A 224 10.93 5.08 16.11
N PRO A 225 11.80 5.97 15.61
CA PRO A 225 11.48 6.70 14.40
C PRO A 225 11.37 5.75 13.22
N PRO A 226 10.37 5.94 12.35
CA PRO A 226 10.31 5.24 11.08
C PRO A 226 11.59 5.49 10.29
N ARG A 227 12.05 4.52 9.48
CA ARG A 227 13.25 4.68 8.63
C ARG A 227 13.18 5.89 7.68
N ILE A 228 11.98 6.37 7.39
CA ILE A 228 11.78 7.61 6.63
C ILE A 228 12.47 8.82 7.29
N VAL A 229 12.73 8.78 8.59
CA VAL A 229 13.46 9.81 9.32
C VAL A 229 14.94 9.86 8.90
N GLU A 230 15.54 8.74 8.54
CA GLU A 230 16.89 8.71 7.97
C GLU A 230 16.94 9.44 6.61
N ASP A 231 15.89 9.30 5.82
CA ASP A 231 15.75 10.02 4.56
C ASP A 231 15.49 11.51 4.79
N LEU A 232 14.72 11.87 5.82
CA LEU A 232 14.54 13.27 6.25
C LEU A 232 15.86 13.88 6.75
N ASN A 233 16.65 13.16 7.53
CA ASN A 233 17.98 13.62 7.96
C ASN A 233 18.90 13.93 6.77
N ARG A 234 18.88 13.08 5.74
CA ARG A 234 19.64 13.31 4.50
C ARG A 234 19.12 14.51 3.70
N LEU A 235 17.82 14.77 3.76
CA LEU A 235 17.19 15.91 3.08
C LEU A 235 17.47 17.23 3.76
N LEU A 236 17.52 17.26 5.09
CA LEU A 236 17.65 18.46 5.90
C LEU A 236 19.13 18.87 6.14
N GLY A 237 20.07 18.23 5.42
CA GLY A 237 21.45 18.75 5.31
C GLY A 237 22.24 18.85 6.61
N GLY A 238 22.11 17.88 7.53
CA GLY A 238 22.88 17.83 8.78
C GLY A 238 22.05 18.03 10.05
N VAL A 239 20.74 18.28 9.91
CA VAL A 239 19.79 18.25 11.02
C VAL A 239 19.49 16.80 11.37
N ASN A 240 19.99 16.33 12.51
CA ASN A 240 19.69 14.98 12.95
C ASN A 240 18.32 14.91 13.64
N VAL A 241 17.25 14.92 12.85
CA VAL A 241 15.88 14.73 13.34
C VAL A 241 15.73 13.34 14.00
N GLY A 242 16.55 12.37 13.61
CA GLY A 242 16.56 11.04 14.20
C GLY A 242 16.93 11.01 15.68
N THR A 243 17.85 11.88 16.12
CA THR A 243 18.16 12.01 17.56
C THR A 243 16.98 12.56 18.34
N LEU A 244 16.25 13.52 17.79
CA LEU A 244 15.07 14.06 18.44
C LEU A 244 13.93 13.01 18.52
N LEU A 245 13.72 12.28 17.45
CA LEU A 245 12.64 11.30 17.34
C LEU A 245 12.99 9.93 17.92
N GLY A 246 14.28 9.64 18.14
CA GLY A 246 14.80 8.33 18.56
C GLY A 246 14.34 7.82 19.94
N GLY A 247 13.75 8.66 20.77
CA GLY A 247 13.22 8.29 22.09
C GLY A 247 11.70 8.34 22.16
N GLY A 248 11.01 8.31 21.03
CA GLY A 248 9.57 8.35 20.97
C GLY A 248 8.98 9.75 20.91
N GLY A 249 7.73 9.83 20.50
CA GLY A 249 6.98 11.08 20.37
C GLY A 249 5.77 10.94 19.49
N SER A 250 5.15 12.09 19.18
CA SER A 250 4.03 12.18 18.25
C SER A 250 4.18 13.38 17.33
N LEU A 251 3.57 13.26 16.16
CA LEU A 251 3.48 14.32 15.16
C LEU A 251 2.01 14.46 14.76
N ALA A 252 1.53 15.70 14.67
CA ALA A 252 0.24 16.02 14.06
C ALA A 252 0.45 17.11 13.00
N LEU A 253 0.02 16.85 11.76
CA LEU A 253 0.05 17.79 10.66
C LEU A 253 -1.39 18.13 10.29
N TYR A 254 -1.75 19.41 10.34
CA TYR A 254 -3.10 19.93 10.09
C TYR A 254 -3.26 20.49 8.69
N ASP A 255 -2.18 21.09 8.18
CA ASP A 255 -2.21 21.78 6.90
C ASP A 255 -0.77 22.00 6.40
N VAL A 256 -0.64 22.39 5.14
CA VAL A 256 0.60 22.94 4.58
C VAL A 256 0.25 24.19 3.82
N GLU A 257 0.64 25.34 4.35
CA GLU A 257 0.36 26.63 3.74
C GLU A 257 1.35 26.96 2.63
N ALA A 258 0.90 27.64 1.60
CA ALA A 258 1.77 28.16 0.56
C ALA A 258 2.70 29.23 1.15
N GLY A 259 3.98 28.95 1.24
CA GLY A 259 5.00 29.93 1.57
C GLY A 259 5.52 30.64 0.32
N LYS A 260 6.22 31.77 0.52
CA LYS A 260 6.82 32.54 -0.60
C LYS A 260 7.86 31.74 -1.39
N LEU A 261 8.66 30.92 -0.71
CA LEU A 261 9.72 30.10 -1.30
C LEU A 261 9.45 28.60 -1.10
N LEU A 262 9.08 28.20 0.11
CA LEU A 262 8.85 26.82 0.50
C LEU A 262 7.51 26.68 1.19
N PRO A 263 6.83 25.52 1.05
CA PRO A 263 5.61 25.23 1.80
C PRO A 263 5.86 25.27 3.30
N ARG A 264 4.92 25.80 4.06
CA ARG A 264 5.00 25.90 5.53
C ARG A 264 4.09 24.85 6.17
N PRO A 265 4.64 23.89 6.93
CA PRO A 265 3.83 22.92 7.63
C PRO A 265 3.09 23.58 8.81
N VAL A 266 1.79 23.33 8.92
CA VAL A 266 0.98 23.65 10.11
C VAL A 266 0.89 22.38 10.95
N GLY A 267 1.86 22.18 11.82
CA GLY A 267 2.02 20.90 12.54
C GLY A 267 2.60 21.06 13.94
N VAL A 268 2.41 20.04 14.76
CA VAL A 268 2.90 19.96 16.14
C VAL A 268 3.71 18.69 16.33
N PHE A 269 4.91 18.83 16.87
CA PHE A 269 5.69 17.73 17.43
C PHE A 269 5.50 17.66 18.93
N VAL A 270 5.32 16.47 19.45
CA VAL A 270 5.12 16.21 20.87
C VAL A 270 6.18 15.22 21.33
N ILE A 271 6.92 15.58 22.36
CA ILE A 271 8.04 14.82 22.89
C ILE A 271 7.91 14.72 24.41
N PRO A 272 8.26 13.58 25.03
CA PRO A 272 8.29 13.45 26.49
C PRO A 272 9.18 14.49 27.16
N ALA A 273 8.75 15.01 28.33
CA ALA A 273 9.46 16.09 29.03
C ALA A 273 10.87 15.70 29.53
N GLU A 274 11.11 14.40 29.71
CA GLU A 274 12.43 13.85 30.09
C GLU A 274 13.50 14.16 29.03
N ARG A 275 13.09 14.49 27.82
CA ARG A 275 13.97 14.79 26.69
C ARG A 275 14.14 16.29 26.42
N ARG A 276 14.03 17.09 27.45
CA ARG A 276 14.10 18.56 27.37
C ARG A 276 15.38 19.08 26.70
N ALA A 277 16.53 18.44 26.92
CA ALA A 277 17.79 18.90 26.35
C ALA A 277 17.80 18.79 24.81
N GLU A 278 17.37 17.63 24.28
CA GLU A 278 17.27 17.42 22.82
C GLU A 278 16.18 18.32 22.22
N PHE A 279 15.08 18.52 22.95
CA PHE A 279 14.01 19.41 22.54
C PHE A 279 14.51 20.85 22.39
N THR A 280 15.31 21.36 23.36
CA THR A 280 15.86 22.72 23.31
C THR A 280 16.75 22.91 22.08
N ASN A 281 17.65 21.98 21.82
CA ASN A 281 18.50 22.02 20.64
C ASN A 281 17.69 22.05 19.33
N PHE A 282 16.60 21.30 19.27
CA PHE A 282 15.74 21.27 18.10
C PHE A 282 14.92 22.56 17.94
N VAL A 283 14.46 23.15 19.04
CA VAL A 283 13.77 24.45 19.04
C VAL A 283 14.68 25.53 18.49
N ASP A 284 15.92 25.58 18.92
CA ASP A 284 16.91 26.58 18.47
C ASP A 284 17.19 26.45 16.96
N LEU A 285 17.22 25.22 16.47
CA LEU A 285 17.32 24.94 15.05
C LEU A 285 16.05 25.36 14.29
N ALA A 286 14.87 24.98 14.81
CA ALA A 286 13.58 25.34 14.20
C ALA A 286 13.41 26.86 14.11
N ARG A 287 13.89 27.62 15.10
CA ARG A 287 13.88 29.10 15.11
C ARG A 287 14.74 29.71 14.01
N GLN A 288 15.77 29.03 13.53
CA GLN A 288 16.51 29.50 12.35
C GLN A 288 15.60 29.58 11.11
N GLY A 289 14.55 28.76 11.06
CA GLY A 289 13.50 28.81 10.03
C GLY A 289 12.61 30.06 10.13
N GLU A 290 12.61 30.80 11.25
CA GLU A 290 11.83 32.04 11.37
C GLU A 290 12.28 33.10 10.36
N ALA A 291 13.55 33.09 9.97
CA ALA A 291 14.07 33.90 8.88
C ALA A 291 13.40 33.59 7.52
N LEU A 292 12.84 32.39 7.35
CA LEU A 292 12.08 31.96 6.18
C LEU A 292 10.57 32.18 6.32
N GLY A 293 10.15 32.82 7.44
CA GLY A 293 8.76 33.17 7.70
C GLY A 293 7.94 32.13 8.48
N TYR A 294 8.58 31.12 9.06
CA TYR A 294 7.92 30.22 10.01
C TYR A 294 7.74 30.89 11.35
N GLN A 295 6.61 30.62 12.02
CA GLN A 295 6.41 31.00 13.42
C GLN A 295 6.57 29.75 14.27
N VAL A 296 7.62 29.74 15.11
CA VAL A 296 7.91 28.63 16.02
C VAL A 296 7.36 28.97 17.41
N ARG A 297 6.56 28.07 17.97
CA ARG A 297 6.00 28.19 19.31
C ARG A 297 6.25 26.93 20.08
N THR A 298 6.48 27.08 21.38
CA THR A 298 6.68 25.96 22.32
C THR A 298 5.66 26.05 23.44
N ALA A 299 5.24 24.92 23.94
CA ALA A 299 4.40 24.79 25.13
C ALA A 299 4.81 23.53 25.90
N GLU A 300 4.40 23.47 27.16
CA GLU A 300 4.50 22.26 27.97
C GLU A 300 3.11 21.93 28.54
N ARG A 301 2.71 20.68 28.41
CA ARG A 301 1.43 20.20 28.88
C ARG A 301 1.51 18.73 29.28
N ASP A 302 1.02 18.40 30.47
CA ASP A 302 0.86 17.01 30.95
C ASP A 302 2.15 16.17 30.84
N GLY A 303 3.32 16.77 31.16
CA GLY A 303 4.63 16.12 31.05
C GLY A 303 5.12 15.94 29.61
N GLN A 304 4.57 16.69 28.67
CA GLN A 304 4.96 16.68 27.25
C GLN A 304 5.44 18.08 26.81
N LEU A 305 6.46 18.10 25.98
CA LEU A 305 6.99 19.29 25.32
C LEU A 305 6.41 19.34 23.90
N LEU A 306 5.80 20.47 23.57
CA LEU A 306 5.16 20.71 22.27
C LEU A 306 5.99 21.74 21.50
N LEU A 307 6.36 21.39 20.27
CA LEU A 307 6.92 22.31 19.29
C LEU A 307 5.92 22.45 18.16
N SER A 308 5.52 23.66 17.88
CA SER A 308 4.50 23.94 16.86
C SER A 308 4.98 24.95 15.84
N PHE A 309 4.45 24.81 14.63
CA PHE A 309 4.67 25.73 13.52
C PHE A 309 3.38 26.47 13.21
N ASP A 310 3.48 27.80 13.09
CA ASP A 310 2.37 28.69 12.79
C ASP A 310 1.19 28.54 13.79
N ARG A 311 -0.04 28.39 13.32
CA ARG A 311 -1.27 28.29 14.14
C ARG A 311 -1.53 26.92 14.76
N SER A 312 -0.67 25.94 14.51
CA SER A 312 -0.93 24.52 14.85
C SER A 312 -1.09 24.25 16.34
N LEU A 313 -0.41 25.03 17.21
CA LEU A 313 -0.56 24.83 18.66
C LEU A 313 -2.01 25.02 19.13
N ALA A 314 -2.68 26.07 18.64
CA ALA A 314 -4.06 26.34 19.01
C ALA A 314 -5.03 25.27 18.45
N LEU A 315 -4.75 24.72 17.28
CA LEU A 315 -5.49 23.61 16.70
C LEU A 315 -5.32 22.37 17.56
N TYR A 316 -4.09 21.99 17.87
CA TYR A 316 -3.74 20.82 18.67
C TYR A 316 -4.37 20.87 20.07
N LEU A 317 -4.29 22.00 20.77
CA LEU A 317 -4.82 22.15 22.14
C LEU A 317 -6.34 22.08 22.22
N LYS A 318 -7.07 22.40 21.12
CA LYS A 318 -8.52 22.35 21.02
C LYS A 318 -9.05 21.06 20.40
N ASP A 319 -8.18 20.23 19.85
CA ASP A 319 -8.59 19.02 19.13
C ASP A 319 -9.11 17.94 20.08
N ALA A 320 -10.02 17.12 19.58
CA ALA A 320 -10.43 15.88 20.23
C ALA A 320 -9.49 14.76 19.79
N PHE A 321 -9.06 13.94 20.73
CA PHE A 321 -8.13 12.87 20.49
C PHE A 321 -8.84 11.51 20.49
N GLU A 322 -8.38 10.64 19.61
CA GLU A 322 -8.79 9.24 19.57
C GLU A 322 -7.65 8.36 20.12
N PRO A 323 -7.79 7.85 21.36
CA PRO A 323 -6.79 6.98 21.95
C PRO A 323 -6.84 5.60 21.30
N ARG A 324 -5.68 5.01 21.05
CA ARG A 324 -5.52 3.66 20.51
C ARG A 324 -4.42 2.92 21.24
N GLN A 325 -4.76 1.81 21.87
CA GLN A 325 -3.79 0.92 22.51
C GLN A 325 -3.35 -0.15 21.51
N LEU A 326 -2.06 -0.19 21.21
CA LEU A 326 -1.44 -1.17 20.34
C LEU A 326 -0.57 -2.09 21.19
N PRO A 327 -0.85 -3.39 21.28
CA PRO A 327 -0.14 -4.31 22.16
C PRO A 327 1.33 -4.48 21.78
N SER A 328 1.65 -4.24 20.51
CA SER A 328 3.00 -4.28 19.97
C SER A 328 3.08 -3.33 18.77
N ALA A 329 3.84 -2.24 18.90
CA ALA A 329 4.11 -1.34 17.77
C ALA A 329 5.37 -0.50 17.99
N ARG A 330 6.13 -0.26 16.94
CA ARG A 330 7.20 0.73 16.90
C ARG A 330 6.66 2.11 16.58
N TRP A 331 5.74 2.15 15.63
CA TRP A 331 5.03 3.37 15.27
C TRP A 331 3.63 3.07 14.72
N ALA A 332 2.78 4.07 14.77
CA ALA A 332 1.46 4.07 14.17
C ALA A 332 1.19 5.42 13.50
N VAL A 333 0.56 5.39 12.33
CA VAL A 333 0.23 6.57 11.54
C VAL A 333 -1.23 6.50 11.15
N ARG A 334 -1.92 7.65 11.20
CA ARG A 334 -3.24 7.87 10.61
C ARG A 334 -3.16 9.01 9.62
N ALA A 335 -3.73 8.83 8.44
CA ALA A 335 -3.88 9.87 7.43
C ALA A 335 -5.35 10.00 7.01
N ASP A 336 -5.75 11.24 6.74
CA ASP A 336 -7.04 11.60 6.14
C ASP A 336 -6.81 11.96 4.67
N PRO A 337 -7.09 11.06 3.72
CA PRO A 337 -6.85 11.31 2.31
C PRO A 337 -7.58 12.52 1.76
N ALA A 338 -8.80 12.79 2.25
CA ALA A 338 -9.60 13.92 1.78
C ALA A 338 -8.91 15.27 2.06
N LYS A 339 -8.14 15.36 3.15
CA LYS A 339 -7.33 16.53 3.47
C LYS A 339 -5.94 16.50 2.82
N LEU A 340 -5.38 15.29 2.69
CA LEU A 340 -3.99 15.12 2.23
C LEU A 340 -3.85 15.31 0.72
N VAL A 341 -4.81 14.84 -0.09
CA VAL A 341 -4.77 14.93 -1.55
C VAL A 341 -4.62 16.38 -2.06
N PRO A 342 -5.42 17.36 -1.62
CA PRO A 342 -5.25 18.76 -2.06
C PRO A 342 -3.87 19.32 -1.72
N VAL A 343 -3.33 18.97 -0.56
CA VAL A 343 -2.00 19.41 -0.13
C VAL A 343 -0.90 18.78 -1.00
N LEU A 344 -0.99 17.48 -1.30
CA LEU A 344 -0.02 16.82 -2.17
C LEU A 344 -0.06 17.38 -3.60
N SER A 345 -1.23 17.69 -4.15
CA SER A 345 -1.37 18.36 -5.45
C SER A 345 -0.70 19.73 -5.42
N GLN A 346 -0.95 20.53 -4.40
CA GLN A 346 -0.30 21.84 -4.24
C GLN A 346 1.23 21.72 -4.11
N LEU A 347 1.73 20.74 -3.35
CA LEU A 347 3.16 20.47 -3.22
C LEU A 347 3.78 19.99 -4.54
N SER A 348 3.07 19.19 -5.31
CA SER A 348 3.53 18.67 -6.59
C SER A 348 3.67 19.74 -7.67
N GLU A 349 3.02 20.89 -7.50
CA GLU A 349 3.10 22.05 -8.40
C GLU A 349 4.11 23.09 -7.92
N ASN A 350 4.65 22.97 -6.70
CA ASN A 350 5.46 24.01 -6.07
C ASN A 350 6.87 24.09 -6.69
N LEU A 351 7.18 25.22 -7.35
CA LEU A 351 8.46 25.47 -8.00
C LEU A 351 9.61 25.57 -7.00
N GLY A 352 9.39 26.21 -5.85
CA GLY A 352 10.40 26.34 -4.79
C GLY A 352 10.84 24.98 -4.25
N LEU A 353 9.87 24.08 -4.03
CA LEU A 353 10.13 22.71 -3.60
C LEU A 353 10.89 21.89 -4.65
N ARG A 354 10.57 22.10 -5.93
CA ARG A 354 11.29 21.50 -7.06
C ARG A 354 12.78 21.85 -7.07
N ILE A 355 13.11 23.10 -6.76
CA ILE A 355 14.49 23.60 -6.77
C ILE A 355 15.22 23.26 -5.47
N ALA A 356 14.60 23.57 -4.31
CA ALA A 356 15.23 23.45 -3.01
C ALA A 356 15.26 22.01 -2.47
N ALA A 357 14.22 21.20 -2.77
CA ALA A 357 14.09 19.83 -2.27
C ALA A 357 13.54 18.88 -3.35
N PRO A 358 14.31 18.60 -4.42
CA PRO A 358 13.82 17.85 -5.60
C PRO A 358 13.37 16.42 -5.29
N ARG A 359 13.86 15.81 -4.20
CA ARG A 359 13.39 14.48 -3.76
C ARG A 359 12.01 14.55 -3.13
N VAL A 360 11.76 15.56 -2.28
CA VAL A 360 10.44 15.79 -1.67
C VAL A 360 9.42 16.14 -2.75
N PHE A 361 9.79 17.00 -3.70
CA PHE A 361 8.94 17.33 -4.84
C PHE A 361 8.55 16.09 -5.67
N ARG A 362 9.52 15.22 -5.98
CA ARG A 362 9.23 13.95 -6.68
C ARG A 362 8.32 13.05 -5.85
N GLY A 363 8.61 12.91 -4.55
CA GLY A 363 7.76 12.14 -3.63
C GLY A 363 6.33 12.68 -3.57
N ALA A 364 6.14 13.99 -3.47
CA ALA A 364 4.82 14.63 -3.50
C ALA A 364 4.08 14.37 -4.82
N ARG A 365 4.76 14.49 -5.96
CA ARG A 365 4.18 14.22 -7.28
C ARG A 365 3.77 12.77 -7.48
N ASP A 366 4.60 11.83 -7.01
CA ASP A 366 4.29 10.41 -7.09
C ASP A 366 3.14 10.07 -6.13
N ALA A 367 3.16 10.61 -4.91
CA ALA A 367 2.08 10.44 -3.94
C ALA A 367 0.76 11.05 -4.42
N ASP A 368 0.77 12.24 -5.02
CA ASP A 368 -0.41 12.89 -5.61
C ASP A 368 -1.12 11.97 -6.62
N ARG A 369 -0.36 11.34 -7.50
CA ARG A 369 -0.92 10.37 -8.46
C ARG A 369 -1.60 9.19 -7.80
N TRP A 370 -0.99 8.63 -6.75
CA TRP A 370 -1.55 7.50 -6.00
C TRP A 370 -2.73 7.91 -5.14
N MET A 371 -2.62 9.06 -4.46
CA MET A 371 -3.66 9.57 -3.59
C MET A 371 -4.90 10.03 -4.36
N SER A 372 -4.74 10.55 -5.58
CA SER A 372 -5.86 10.81 -6.49
C SER A 372 -6.68 9.55 -6.76
N ALA A 373 -6.02 8.41 -6.93
CA ALA A 373 -6.68 7.11 -7.06
C ALA A 373 -7.38 6.64 -5.77
N LEU A 374 -6.97 7.17 -4.60
CA LEU A 374 -7.58 6.91 -3.30
C LEU A 374 -8.57 7.99 -2.86
N GLY A 375 -9.07 8.83 -3.79
CA GLY A 375 -9.99 9.93 -3.47
C GLY A 375 -11.28 9.53 -2.74
N HIS A 376 -11.62 8.24 -2.74
CA HIS A 376 -12.73 7.66 -1.99
C HIS A 376 -12.30 6.97 -0.69
N ALA A 377 -11.06 7.10 -0.26
CA ALA A 377 -10.63 6.61 1.03
C ALA A 377 -11.02 7.58 2.14
N GLY A 378 -11.64 7.06 3.20
CA GLY A 378 -12.04 7.84 4.37
C GLY A 378 -10.90 8.02 5.36
N ALA A 379 -10.11 7.01 5.61
CA ALA A 379 -8.94 7.05 6.48
C ALA A 379 -7.94 5.96 6.08
N ILE A 380 -6.68 6.23 6.30
CA ILE A 380 -5.58 5.24 6.17
C ILE A 380 -4.91 5.13 7.53
N ASP A 381 -4.93 3.93 8.10
CA ASP A 381 -4.21 3.59 9.31
C ASP A 381 -3.04 2.65 8.95
N ALA A 382 -1.85 2.95 9.43
CA ALA A 382 -0.68 2.09 9.28
C ALA A 382 -0.03 1.85 10.64
N VAL A 383 0.33 0.60 10.92
CA VAL A 383 1.00 0.18 12.15
C VAL A 383 2.17 -0.71 11.78
N ASP A 384 3.31 -0.40 12.35
CA ASP A 384 4.52 -1.19 12.21
C ASP A 384 4.93 -1.81 13.55
N SER A 385 5.30 -3.07 13.50
CA SER A 385 5.71 -3.86 14.67
C SER A 385 6.77 -4.88 14.29
N THR A 386 7.44 -5.45 15.29
CA THR A 386 8.33 -6.60 15.10
C THR A 386 8.10 -7.61 16.21
N ASP A 387 8.19 -8.89 15.90
CA ASP A 387 8.13 -9.99 16.86
C ASP A 387 9.51 -10.60 17.17
N GLY A 388 10.59 -9.92 16.75
CA GLY A 388 11.97 -10.38 16.92
C GLY A 388 12.49 -11.27 15.79
N ALA A 389 11.60 -11.85 14.99
CA ALA A 389 11.96 -12.66 13.82
C ALA A 389 11.52 -12.00 12.51
N ALA A 390 10.48 -11.19 12.56
CA ALA A 390 9.96 -10.48 11.40
C ALA A 390 9.39 -9.12 11.80
N GLU A 391 9.61 -8.15 10.93
CA GLU A 391 8.92 -6.86 10.90
C GLU A 391 7.56 -7.05 10.22
N GLN A 392 6.52 -6.47 10.79
CA GLN A 392 5.17 -6.51 10.24
C GLN A 392 4.63 -5.09 10.06
N LEU A 393 4.23 -4.77 8.85
CA LEU A 393 3.49 -3.55 8.51
C LEU A 393 2.03 -3.93 8.22
N SER A 394 1.11 -3.36 8.98
CA SER A 394 -0.32 -3.48 8.73
C SER A 394 -0.85 -2.13 8.25
N VAL A 395 -1.52 -2.12 7.09
CA VAL A 395 -2.16 -0.94 6.51
C VAL A 395 -3.64 -1.25 6.33
N GLU A 396 -4.48 -0.38 6.86
CA GLU A 396 -5.93 -0.41 6.71
C GLU A 396 -6.39 0.85 6.01
N ILE A 397 -7.12 0.69 4.91
CA ILE A 397 -7.68 1.78 4.12
C ILE A 397 -9.20 1.65 4.21
N ALA A 398 -9.84 2.55 4.96
CA ALA A 398 -11.29 2.61 5.04
C ALA A 398 -11.87 3.33 3.82
N GLY A 399 -12.99 2.84 3.29
CA GLY A 399 -13.77 3.56 2.27
C GLY A 399 -14.57 4.70 2.89
N THR A 400 -14.86 5.74 2.13
CA THR A 400 -15.87 6.75 2.48
C THR A 400 -17.26 6.10 2.46
N LYS A 401 -18.07 6.39 3.49
CA LYS A 401 -19.46 5.94 3.55
C LYS A 401 -20.32 6.68 2.56
#